data_b71aad91be8bab6e7e12362783e10b54
#
_entry.id   b71aad91be8bab6e7e12362783e10b54
#
_cell.length_a   1.000
_cell.length_b   1.000
_cell.length_c   1.000
_cell.angle_alpha   90.00
_cell.angle_beta   90.00
_cell.angle_gamma   90.00
#
_symmetry.space_group_name_H-M   'P 1'
#
loop_
_entity.id
_entity.type
_entity.pdbx_description
1 polymer ?
#
loop_
_entity_poly.entity_id
_entity_poly.type
_entity_poly.pdbx_seq_one_letter_code
_entity_poly.pdbx_strand_id
1 'polypeptide(L)'
;MEPKGIKNIYLIAICGTGMAALAGLLKKAGYSVTGSDANIYPPMSILLNDAGIEIFPGYKKENIFKDIDLVIVGNAVSKTNEEVQAVIEAGIPYTSFPSALSQFFLEGKKSLVVTGTHGKTTTTSLLSWVLESSHRKPGFMVGGWLKNFNTNHQVSQGEYFVTEGDEYDSAFFDKGPKFLHYRPDASILTSIEFDHADIFSDLEQIKQVFRDYIGLIKPNGVMLVKSDDKNIREVIKSASCKIETYGYDEAAEWRIESYRFEKGFGHFSLAFQNQHRGDFELAMIGRHNVENAAAVAGLCFNLGLTKDEINEGFRTFKGVKRRQEIVGEKKGITVIDDFAHHPTAIDLTIDAVKKAYPDQKVWAVFEPRSATSRRKVFEDSFPNSFLKADRVIFSKLFAPEKIKEEERLNIEGVVASICELGGVADYIPQVNDIVEFITKNSKAGNVILVMSSGGFGGIHQKILENL
;
A
#
# COMPACT_ATOMS: atom_id res chain seq x y z
N MET A 1 2.95 24.40 13.19
CA MET A 1 2.09 25.38 13.93
C MET A 1 0.64 25.02 13.65
N GLU A 2 -0.19 24.84 14.68
CA GLU A 2 -1.63 24.62 14.45
C GLU A 2 -2.21 25.77 13.62
N PRO A 3 -2.98 25.47 12.56
CA PRO A 3 -3.63 26.52 11.77
C PRO A 3 -4.57 27.33 12.67
N LYS A 4 -4.25 28.60 12.86
CA LYS A 4 -5.01 29.49 13.77
C LYS A 4 -6.45 29.66 13.29
N GLY A 5 -7.41 29.41 14.20
CA GLY A 5 -8.83 29.66 13.97
C GLY A 5 -9.64 28.51 13.39
N ILE A 6 -9.03 27.39 13.00
CA ILE A 6 -9.74 26.20 12.51
C ILE A 6 -10.13 25.33 13.71
N LYS A 7 -11.40 24.94 13.79
CA LYS A 7 -11.96 24.02 14.79
C LYS A 7 -12.80 22.91 14.14
N ASN A 8 -13.66 23.28 13.21
CA ASN A 8 -14.62 22.39 12.57
C ASN A 8 -14.18 22.07 11.16
N ILE A 9 -13.85 20.80 10.91
CA ILE A 9 -13.34 20.31 9.63
C ILE A 9 -14.33 19.32 9.04
N TYR A 10 -14.68 19.52 7.78
CA TYR A 10 -15.56 18.65 7.01
C TYR A 10 -14.80 17.91 5.91
N LEU A 11 -15.01 16.59 5.78
CA LEU A 11 -14.35 15.78 4.75
C LEU A 11 -15.35 15.25 3.71
N ILE A 12 -15.19 15.62 2.45
CA ILE A 12 -15.98 15.07 1.34
C ILE A 12 -15.31 13.78 0.84
N ALA A 13 -16.04 12.67 0.75
CA ALA A 13 -15.58 11.30 0.51
C ALA A 13 -14.74 10.75 1.69
N ILE A 14 -15.25 10.89 2.90
CA ILE A 14 -14.56 10.56 4.16
C ILE A 14 -14.25 9.07 4.31
N CYS A 15 -15.00 8.15 3.67
CA CYS A 15 -14.83 6.70 3.79
C CYS A 15 -13.71 6.13 2.91
N GLY A 16 -13.01 6.94 2.11
CA GLY A 16 -11.77 6.52 1.46
C GLY A 16 -10.69 6.19 2.51
N THR A 17 -9.84 5.18 2.28
CA THR A 17 -8.86 4.71 3.29
C THR A 17 -7.96 5.83 3.82
N GLY A 18 -7.39 6.67 2.93
CA GLY A 18 -6.57 7.82 3.34
C GLY A 18 -7.39 8.91 4.02
N MET A 19 -8.57 9.22 3.50
CA MET A 19 -9.46 10.23 4.07
C MET A 19 -9.92 9.86 5.49
N ALA A 20 -10.28 8.59 5.70
CA ALA A 20 -10.67 8.08 7.03
C ALA A 20 -9.49 8.12 8.03
N ALA A 21 -8.27 7.79 7.57
CA ALA A 21 -7.07 7.91 8.39
C ALA A 21 -6.80 9.38 8.78
N LEU A 22 -6.91 10.31 7.83
CA LEU A 22 -6.75 11.74 8.09
C LEU A 22 -7.84 12.27 9.06
N ALA A 23 -9.10 11.85 8.86
CA ALA A 23 -10.19 12.19 9.77
C ALA A 23 -9.91 11.72 11.21
N GLY A 24 -9.39 10.50 11.37
CA GLY A 24 -8.96 9.95 12.65
C GLY A 24 -7.81 10.72 13.29
N LEU A 25 -6.80 11.11 12.47
CA LEU A 25 -5.69 11.97 12.94
C LEU A 25 -6.20 13.33 13.43
N LEU A 26 -7.04 14.02 12.65
CA LEU A 26 -7.61 15.31 13.00
C LEU A 26 -8.45 15.22 14.26
N LYS A 27 -9.29 14.18 14.40
CA LYS A 27 -10.08 13.93 15.60
C LYS A 27 -9.21 13.74 16.84
N LYS A 28 -8.16 12.94 16.74
CA LYS A 28 -7.17 12.70 17.83
C LYS A 28 -6.36 13.97 18.16
N ALA A 29 -6.16 14.86 17.20
CA ALA A 29 -5.52 16.15 17.40
C ALA A 29 -6.46 17.21 18.03
N GLY A 30 -7.74 16.88 18.28
CA GLY A 30 -8.68 17.72 18.99
C GLY A 30 -9.63 18.55 18.11
N TYR A 31 -9.63 18.33 16.79
CA TYR A 31 -10.58 18.99 15.89
C TYR A 31 -11.97 18.34 15.95
N SER A 32 -13.01 19.13 15.72
CA SER A 32 -14.35 18.64 15.43
C SER A 32 -14.38 18.19 13.97
N VAL A 33 -14.61 16.90 13.74
CA VAL A 33 -14.54 16.29 12.41
C VAL A 33 -15.86 15.65 12.06
N THR A 34 -16.39 15.99 10.89
CA THR A 34 -17.54 15.34 10.25
C THR A 34 -17.27 15.16 8.77
N GLY A 35 -18.11 14.45 8.05
CA GLY A 35 -17.95 14.33 6.60
C GLY A 35 -19.04 13.51 5.94
N SER A 36 -18.95 13.36 4.63
CA SER A 36 -19.90 12.64 3.80
C SER A 36 -19.26 11.59 2.93
N ASP A 37 -20.02 10.58 2.56
CA ASP A 37 -19.63 9.62 1.52
C ASP A 37 -20.85 9.00 0.84
N ALA A 38 -20.74 8.71 -0.45
CA ALA A 38 -21.75 7.96 -1.19
C ALA A 38 -21.76 6.47 -0.84
N ASN A 39 -20.62 5.93 -0.38
CA ASN A 39 -20.43 4.51 -0.12
C ASN A 39 -19.87 4.29 1.29
N ILE A 40 -20.75 4.13 2.25
CA ILE A 40 -20.41 3.89 3.66
C ILE A 40 -20.33 2.39 3.93
N TYR A 41 -19.11 1.83 4.01
CA TYR A 41 -18.90 0.39 4.22
C TYR A 41 -17.65 0.09 5.05
N PRO A 42 -17.62 -1.06 5.75
CA PRO A 42 -16.43 -1.50 6.48
C PRO A 42 -15.20 -1.71 5.57
N PRO A 43 -13.97 -1.54 6.10
CA PRO A 43 -13.64 -1.27 7.51
C PRO A 43 -13.62 0.21 7.90
N MET A 44 -13.64 1.15 6.93
CA MET A 44 -13.48 2.58 7.22
C MET A 44 -14.66 3.17 7.97
N SER A 45 -15.89 2.76 7.67
CA SER A 45 -17.09 3.19 8.41
C SER A 45 -17.04 2.80 9.89
N ILE A 46 -16.50 1.61 10.20
CA ILE A 46 -16.32 1.17 11.60
C ILE A 46 -15.28 2.05 12.28
N LEU A 47 -14.12 2.27 11.65
CA LEU A 47 -13.05 3.12 12.19
C LEU A 47 -13.55 4.53 12.52
N LEU A 48 -14.31 5.14 11.61
CA LEU A 48 -14.86 6.48 11.81
C LEU A 48 -15.91 6.54 12.92
N ASN A 49 -16.80 5.54 12.97
CA ASN A 49 -17.82 5.43 14.02
C ASN A 49 -17.17 5.21 15.40
N ASP A 50 -16.17 4.34 15.51
CA ASP A 50 -15.43 4.09 16.76
C ASP A 50 -14.67 5.33 17.23
N ALA A 51 -14.26 6.21 16.31
CA ALA A 51 -13.67 7.51 16.62
C ALA A 51 -14.72 8.59 16.99
N GLY A 52 -16.01 8.29 16.95
CA GLY A 52 -17.09 9.25 17.19
C GLY A 52 -17.16 10.34 16.13
N ILE A 53 -16.90 9.99 14.86
CA ILE A 53 -16.98 10.88 13.70
C ILE A 53 -18.31 10.64 12.99
N GLU A 54 -19.12 11.67 12.86
CA GLU A 54 -20.41 11.61 12.17
C GLU A 54 -20.20 11.59 10.66
N ILE A 55 -20.90 10.66 9.98
CA ILE A 55 -20.83 10.47 8.53
C ILE A 55 -22.22 10.70 7.93
N PHE A 56 -22.33 11.69 7.05
CA PHE A 56 -23.57 11.97 6.31
C PHE A 56 -23.65 11.08 5.05
N PRO A 57 -24.77 10.36 4.83
CA PRO A 57 -24.93 9.51 3.66
C PRO A 57 -25.23 10.32 2.40
N GLY A 58 -24.40 10.12 1.38
CA GLY A 58 -24.50 10.84 0.09
C GLY A 58 -23.97 12.26 0.16
N TYR A 59 -23.79 12.84 -1.03
CA TYR A 59 -23.32 14.22 -1.19
C TYR A 59 -24.51 15.15 -1.39
N LYS A 60 -24.79 16.03 -0.41
CA LYS A 60 -25.92 16.95 -0.44
C LYS A 60 -25.47 18.34 -0.01
N LYS A 61 -25.94 19.39 -0.67
CA LYS A 61 -25.60 20.78 -0.30
C LYS A 61 -25.99 21.12 1.14
N GLU A 62 -27.02 20.49 1.69
CA GLU A 62 -27.50 20.67 3.06
C GLU A 62 -26.50 20.16 4.12
N ASN A 63 -25.55 19.32 3.73
CA ASN A 63 -24.46 18.86 4.60
C ASN A 63 -23.43 19.97 4.84
N ILE A 64 -23.43 21.03 4.03
CA ILE A 64 -22.49 22.17 4.15
C ILE A 64 -23.16 23.27 4.99
N PHE A 65 -22.84 23.32 6.27
CA PHE A 65 -23.39 24.27 7.21
C PHE A 65 -22.39 25.38 7.59
N LYS A 66 -22.89 26.48 8.16
CA LYS A 66 -22.12 27.74 8.35
C LYS A 66 -20.94 27.64 9.31
N ASP A 67 -20.91 26.63 10.19
CA ASP A 67 -19.86 26.50 11.20
C ASP A 67 -18.64 25.71 10.75
N ILE A 68 -18.58 25.33 9.47
CA ILE A 68 -17.42 24.65 8.89
C ILE A 68 -16.32 25.68 8.61
N ASP A 69 -15.14 25.48 9.22
CA ASP A 69 -13.98 26.34 9.04
C ASP A 69 -13.12 25.92 7.84
N LEU A 70 -13.06 24.62 7.55
CA LEU A 70 -12.25 24.05 6.46
C LEU A 70 -12.92 22.80 5.89
N VAL A 71 -12.91 22.68 4.57
CA VAL A 71 -13.31 21.45 3.87
C VAL A 71 -12.09 20.74 3.26
N ILE A 72 -11.99 19.43 3.48
CA ILE A 72 -10.96 18.58 2.85
C ILE A 72 -11.64 17.70 1.80
N VAL A 73 -11.18 17.81 0.55
CA VAL A 73 -11.81 17.12 -0.59
C VAL A 73 -11.00 15.88 -0.99
N GLY A 74 -11.66 14.73 -1.05
CA GLY A 74 -11.06 13.49 -1.52
C GLY A 74 -10.77 13.49 -3.02
N ASN A 75 -9.78 12.72 -3.47
CA ASN A 75 -9.33 12.72 -4.86
C ASN A 75 -10.36 12.22 -5.88
N ALA A 76 -11.27 11.33 -5.48
CA ALA A 76 -12.32 10.81 -6.36
C ALA A 76 -13.51 11.77 -6.57
N VAL A 77 -13.52 12.92 -5.89
CA VAL A 77 -14.60 13.89 -5.92
C VAL A 77 -14.43 14.81 -7.14
N SER A 78 -15.47 14.95 -7.96
CA SER A 78 -15.46 15.86 -9.11
C SER A 78 -15.82 17.28 -8.74
N LYS A 79 -15.45 18.24 -9.60
CA LYS A 79 -15.87 19.65 -9.45
C LYS A 79 -17.41 19.83 -9.45
N THR A 80 -18.15 18.92 -10.11
CA THR A 80 -19.62 18.96 -10.22
C THR A 80 -20.34 18.34 -9.03
N ASN A 81 -19.64 17.88 -8.02
CA ASN A 81 -20.24 17.37 -6.79
C ASN A 81 -21.03 18.48 -6.06
N GLU A 82 -22.23 18.17 -5.59
CA GLU A 82 -23.15 19.17 -4.99
C GLU A 82 -22.56 19.85 -3.75
N GLU A 83 -21.84 19.11 -2.91
CA GLU A 83 -21.18 19.69 -1.72
C GLU A 83 -20.01 20.58 -2.13
N VAL A 84 -19.22 20.19 -3.14
CA VAL A 84 -18.15 21.04 -3.67
C VAL A 84 -18.70 22.37 -4.18
N GLN A 85 -19.82 22.32 -4.92
CA GLN A 85 -20.47 23.54 -5.41
C GLN A 85 -20.96 24.42 -4.24
N ALA A 86 -21.59 23.84 -3.23
CA ALA A 86 -22.04 24.56 -2.04
C ALA A 86 -20.87 25.19 -1.25
N VAL A 87 -19.74 24.50 -1.13
CA VAL A 87 -18.50 25.02 -0.50
C VAL A 87 -17.96 26.22 -1.25
N ILE A 88 -17.92 26.16 -2.59
CA ILE A 88 -17.46 27.27 -3.45
C ILE A 88 -18.41 28.46 -3.34
N GLU A 89 -19.72 28.24 -3.41
CA GLU A 89 -20.75 29.26 -3.30
C GLU A 89 -20.74 29.95 -1.93
N ALA A 90 -20.52 29.20 -0.85
CA ALA A 90 -20.43 29.73 0.51
C ALA A 90 -19.09 30.41 0.81
N GLY A 91 -18.08 30.32 -0.06
CA GLY A 91 -16.75 30.86 0.17
C GLY A 91 -15.99 30.19 1.32
N ILE A 92 -16.31 28.93 1.64
CA ILE A 92 -15.64 28.19 2.71
C ILE A 92 -14.25 27.76 2.20
N PRO A 93 -13.17 27.94 2.98
CA PRO A 93 -11.84 27.45 2.61
C PRO A 93 -11.84 25.93 2.38
N TYR A 94 -11.18 25.48 1.33
CA TYR A 94 -11.04 24.05 1.05
C TYR A 94 -9.63 23.69 0.60
N THR A 95 -9.25 22.43 0.85
CA THR A 95 -7.90 21.92 0.55
C THR A 95 -7.97 20.45 0.12
N SER A 96 -6.86 19.95 -0.43
CA SER A 96 -6.70 18.54 -0.77
C SER A 96 -6.24 17.71 0.45
N PHE A 97 -6.47 16.41 0.39
CA PHE A 97 -5.98 15.44 1.39
C PHE A 97 -4.48 15.60 1.68
N PRO A 98 -3.55 15.56 0.69
CA PRO A 98 -2.13 15.62 0.98
C PRO A 98 -1.68 16.99 1.50
N SER A 99 -2.31 18.07 1.04
CA SER A 99 -2.04 19.41 1.54
C SER A 99 -2.44 19.54 3.02
N ALA A 100 -3.62 18.99 3.39
CA ALA A 100 -4.05 18.96 4.79
C ALA A 100 -3.11 18.09 5.65
N LEU A 101 -2.73 16.88 5.19
CA LEU A 101 -1.77 16.04 5.91
C LEU A 101 -0.45 16.78 6.16
N SER A 102 0.07 17.46 5.12
CA SER A 102 1.30 18.25 5.23
C SER A 102 1.16 19.34 6.27
N GLN A 103 0.12 20.16 6.19
CA GLN A 103 -0.10 21.31 7.04
C GLN A 103 -0.33 20.96 8.51
N PHE A 104 -1.13 19.93 8.78
CA PHE A 104 -1.54 19.58 10.14
C PHE A 104 -0.58 18.64 10.86
N PHE A 105 0.16 17.79 10.12
CA PHE A 105 0.91 16.68 10.73
C PHE A 105 2.37 16.57 10.32
N LEU A 106 2.77 17.04 9.12
CA LEU A 106 4.18 16.97 8.70
C LEU A 106 4.94 18.24 9.06
N GLU A 107 4.28 19.40 9.10
CA GLU A 107 4.95 20.65 9.47
C GLU A 107 5.50 20.59 10.91
N GLY A 108 6.78 20.90 11.05
CA GLY A 108 7.48 20.82 12.33
C GLY A 108 7.91 19.41 12.76
N LYS A 109 7.67 18.40 11.92
CA LYS A 109 8.16 17.03 12.10
C LYS A 109 9.22 16.68 11.05
N LYS A 110 10.04 15.68 11.33
CA LYS A 110 10.87 15.03 10.32
C LYS A 110 9.99 14.09 9.48
N SER A 111 9.70 14.49 8.26
CA SER A 111 8.87 13.73 7.34
C SER A 111 9.66 12.57 6.74
N LEU A 112 9.22 11.34 6.98
CA LEU A 112 9.78 10.09 6.43
C LEU A 112 8.78 9.52 5.43
N VAL A 113 9.12 9.54 4.15
CA VAL A 113 8.21 9.16 3.07
C VAL A 113 8.67 7.89 2.39
N VAL A 114 7.80 6.89 2.31
CA VAL A 114 8.05 5.68 1.53
C VAL A 114 7.24 5.75 0.25
N THR A 115 7.93 5.70 -0.89
CA THR A 115 7.30 5.80 -2.21
C THR A 115 7.76 4.69 -3.16
N GLY A 116 7.15 4.60 -4.33
CA GLY A 116 7.40 3.61 -5.37
C GLY A 116 6.16 2.85 -5.78
N THR A 117 6.22 2.04 -6.82
CA THR A 117 5.06 1.32 -7.35
C THR A 117 4.59 0.24 -6.39
N HIS A 118 5.51 -0.57 -5.84
CA HIS A 118 5.22 -1.72 -4.97
C HIS A 118 5.88 -1.57 -3.60
N GLY A 119 5.33 -2.25 -2.58
CA GLY A 119 5.95 -2.34 -1.26
C GLY A 119 5.73 -1.13 -0.34
N LYS A 120 5.18 0.00 -0.81
CA LYS A 120 4.93 1.22 0.00
C LYS A 120 4.34 0.90 1.37
N THR A 121 3.15 0.33 1.40
CA THR A 121 2.37 0.06 2.63
C THR A 121 3.13 -0.82 3.62
N THR A 122 3.75 -1.90 3.14
CA THR A 122 4.52 -2.81 3.99
C THR A 122 5.75 -2.12 4.58
N THR A 123 6.50 -1.38 3.76
CA THR A 123 7.73 -0.69 4.18
C THR A 123 7.42 0.46 5.15
N THR A 124 6.37 1.27 4.87
CA THR A 124 5.89 2.32 5.77
C THR A 124 5.46 1.77 7.11
N SER A 125 4.74 0.65 7.10
CA SER A 125 4.27 -0.02 8.32
C SER A 125 5.42 -0.57 9.14
N LEU A 126 6.40 -1.21 8.49
CA LEU A 126 7.59 -1.76 9.14
C LEU A 126 8.44 -0.64 9.76
N LEU A 127 8.68 0.46 9.01
CA LEU A 127 9.39 1.64 9.50
C LEU A 127 8.69 2.26 10.71
N SER A 128 7.36 2.41 10.63
CA SER A 128 6.55 2.95 11.74
C SER A 128 6.68 2.09 12.99
N TRP A 129 6.67 0.76 12.84
CA TRP A 129 6.79 -0.14 13.96
C TRP A 129 8.22 -0.18 14.55
N VAL A 130 9.26 -0.16 13.72
CA VAL A 130 10.66 -0.09 14.20
C VAL A 130 10.88 1.18 15.02
N LEU A 131 10.37 2.32 14.57
CA LEU A 131 10.46 3.57 15.32
C LEU A 131 9.66 3.54 16.63
N GLU A 132 8.48 2.92 16.64
CA GLU A 132 7.67 2.77 17.87
C GLU A 132 8.32 1.84 18.88
N SER A 133 8.79 0.65 18.44
CA SER A 133 9.46 -0.33 19.31
C SER A 133 10.78 0.20 19.88
N SER A 134 11.43 1.14 19.18
CA SER A 134 12.62 1.86 19.65
C SER A 134 12.30 3.15 20.45
N HIS A 135 11.05 3.32 20.90
CA HIS A 135 10.58 4.45 21.71
C HIS A 135 10.69 5.83 21.07
N ARG A 136 10.75 5.92 19.73
CA ARG A 136 10.77 7.19 18.98
C ARG A 136 9.38 7.82 18.85
N LYS A 137 8.29 7.09 19.18
CA LYS A 137 6.90 7.55 19.20
C LYS A 137 6.49 8.30 17.92
N PRO A 138 6.64 7.70 16.73
CA PRO A 138 6.35 8.37 15.49
C PRO A 138 4.85 8.66 15.33
N GLY A 139 4.51 9.71 14.57
CA GLY A 139 3.23 9.75 13.91
C GLY A 139 3.30 8.93 12.63
N PHE A 140 2.17 8.42 12.21
CA PHE A 140 2.12 7.76 10.90
C PHE A 140 0.72 7.80 10.28
N MET A 141 0.71 7.65 8.96
CA MET A 141 -0.48 7.38 8.17
C MET A 141 -0.14 6.40 7.06
N VAL A 142 -0.88 5.27 7.01
CA VAL A 142 -0.62 4.14 6.11
C VAL A 142 -1.91 3.73 5.40
N GLY A 143 -1.81 3.33 4.14
CA GLY A 143 -2.93 2.84 3.34
C GLY A 143 -3.47 1.46 3.73
N GLY A 144 -2.86 0.78 4.70
CA GLY A 144 -3.25 -0.52 5.23
C GLY A 144 -3.45 -0.52 6.75
N TRP A 145 -4.08 -1.56 7.27
CA TRP A 145 -4.32 -1.73 8.71
C TRP A 145 -3.14 -2.42 9.39
N LEU A 146 -2.43 -1.69 10.26
CA LEU A 146 -1.25 -2.20 10.98
C LEU A 146 -1.68 -3.04 12.18
N LYS A 147 -1.33 -4.33 12.18
CA LYS A 147 -1.73 -5.26 13.26
C LYS A 147 -1.10 -4.92 14.61
N ASN A 148 0.11 -4.36 14.63
CA ASN A 148 0.79 -3.93 15.86
C ASN A 148 0.05 -2.80 16.59
N PHE A 149 -0.55 -1.89 15.84
CA PHE A 149 -1.23 -0.69 16.38
C PHE A 149 -2.74 -0.83 16.41
N ASN A 150 -3.29 -1.84 15.72
CA ASN A 150 -4.73 -2.00 15.50
C ASN A 150 -5.37 -0.73 14.90
N THR A 151 -4.67 -0.06 14.01
CA THR A 151 -5.11 1.15 13.30
C THR A 151 -4.23 1.40 12.07
N ASN A 152 -4.58 2.36 11.24
CA ASN A 152 -3.78 2.79 10.10
C ASN A 152 -3.19 4.21 10.27
N HIS A 153 -3.33 4.83 11.46
CA HIS A 153 -2.86 6.18 11.73
C HIS A 153 -2.54 6.41 13.21
N GLN A 154 -1.57 7.29 13.48
CA GLN A 154 -1.20 7.74 14.83
C GLN A 154 -0.70 9.17 14.81
N VAL A 155 -1.12 9.98 15.78
CA VAL A 155 -0.56 11.33 15.99
C VAL A 155 0.82 11.21 16.61
N SER A 156 1.80 11.96 16.07
CA SER A 156 3.19 11.93 16.56
C SER A 156 3.31 12.55 17.96
N GLN A 157 3.94 11.80 18.86
CA GLN A 157 4.46 12.34 20.14
C GLN A 157 5.97 12.60 20.09
N GLY A 158 6.66 12.04 19.08
CA GLY A 158 8.08 12.24 18.81
C GLY A 158 8.36 13.24 17.70
N GLU A 159 9.56 13.16 17.16
CA GLU A 159 10.02 14.06 16.08
C GLU A 159 9.68 13.58 14.66
N TYR A 160 9.31 12.31 14.48
CA TYR A 160 9.09 11.69 13.17
C TYR A 160 7.61 11.61 12.80
N PHE A 161 7.31 11.75 11.51
CA PHE A 161 6.06 11.34 10.92
C PHE A 161 6.33 10.50 9.66
N VAL A 162 5.77 9.29 9.62
CA VAL A 162 5.96 8.30 8.53
C VAL A 162 4.72 8.25 7.66
N THR A 163 4.86 8.38 6.36
CA THR A 163 3.72 8.27 5.44
C THR A 163 4.08 7.62 4.12
N GLU A 164 3.07 7.06 3.43
CA GLU A 164 3.21 6.62 2.05
C GLU A 164 3.19 7.82 1.11
N GLY A 165 4.06 7.81 0.12
CA GLY A 165 4.10 8.79 -0.97
C GLY A 165 3.47 8.20 -2.23
N ASP A 166 2.22 8.60 -2.52
CA ASP A 166 1.52 8.15 -3.73
C ASP A 166 1.81 9.08 -4.90
N GLU A 167 2.01 8.48 -6.07
CA GLU A 167 2.33 9.10 -7.35
C GLU A 167 1.12 9.63 -8.11
N TYR A 168 -0.09 9.42 -7.64
CA TYR A 168 -1.33 9.80 -8.33
C TYR A 168 -2.01 11.06 -7.75
N ASP A 169 -2.95 11.63 -8.52
CA ASP A 169 -3.64 12.90 -8.28
C ASP A 169 -4.18 13.10 -6.85
N SER A 170 -4.12 14.35 -6.40
CA SER A 170 -4.54 14.79 -5.07
C SER A 170 -6.02 15.15 -4.97
N ALA A 171 -6.51 15.99 -5.89
CA ALA A 171 -7.90 16.43 -5.98
C ALA A 171 -8.23 17.01 -7.37
N PHE A 172 -9.51 17.32 -7.64
CA PHE A 172 -9.92 17.90 -8.93
C PHE A 172 -9.29 19.28 -9.22
N PHE A 173 -8.93 20.03 -8.19
CA PHE A 173 -8.27 21.36 -8.26
C PHE A 173 -6.77 21.29 -8.00
N ASP A 174 -6.27 20.17 -7.54
CA ASP A 174 -4.87 19.90 -7.21
C ASP A 174 -4.42 18.70 -8.04
N LYS A 175 -4.08 18.98 -9.31
CA LYS A 175 -3.73 17.98 -10.32
C LYS A 175 -2.25 17.65 -10.28
N GLY A 176 -1.86 16.91 -9.26
CA GLY A 176 -0.50 16.45 -9.07
C GLY A 176 -0.40 15.34 -8.05
N PRO A 177 0.73 14.61 -8.08
CA PRO A 177 1.01 13.53 -7.15
C PRO A 177 0.95 13.98 -5.69
N LYS A 178 0.35 13.15 -4.84
CA LYS A 178 0.19 13.46 -3.41
C LYS A 178 1.53 13.71 -2.72
N PHE A 179 2.57 12.96 -3.07
CA PHE A 179 3.87 13.06 -2.43
C PHE A 179 4.57 14.42 -2.65
N LEU A 180 4.17 15.22 -3.65
CA LEU A 180 4.74 16.55 -3.88
C LEU A 180 4.45 17.54 -2.72
N HIS A 181 3.47 17.24 -1.89
CA HIS A 181 3.13 18.04 -0.71
C HIS A 181 4.00 17.73 0.53
N TYR A 182 4.77 16.61 0.57
CA TYR A 182 5.28 16.07 1.83
C TYR A 182 6.69 16.54 2.24
N ARG A 183 7.48 17.15 1.34
CA ARG A 183 8.82 17.71 1.60
C ARG A 183 9.68 16.83 2.51
N PRO A 184 10.08 15.62 2.09
CA PRO A 184 10.68 14.64 2.97
C PRO A 184 12.06 15.05 3.50
N ASP A 185 12.32 14.75 4.76
CA ASP A 185 13.65 14.77 5.37
C ASP A 185 14.43 13.51 5.03
N ALA A 186 13.73 12.38 4.91
CA ALA A 186 14.30 11.14 4.41
C ALA A 186 13.24 10.33 3.64
N SER A 187 13.68 9.51 2.69
CA SER A 187 12.77 8.76 1.84
C SER A 187 13.29 7.35 1.54
N ILE A 188 12.36 6.44 1.25
CA ILE A 188 12.65 5.13 0.64
C ILE A 188 11.91 5.07 -0.69
N LEU A 189 12.61 4.72 -1.77
CA LEU A 189 12.04 4.45 -3.09
C LEU A 189 12.20 2.97 -3.41
N THR A 190 11.07 2.26 -3.48
CA THR A 190 11.06 0.79 -3.56
C THR A 190 11.14 0.26 -4.97
N SER A 191 10.44 0.85 -5.93
CA SER A 191 10.42 0.46 -7.34
C SER A 191 9.77 1.54 -8.20
N ILE A 192 10.06 1.54 -9.51
CA ILE A 192 9.35 2.35 -10.51
C ILE A 192 8.95 1.44 -11.66
N GLU A 193 7.65 1.13 -11.76
CA GLU A 193 7.06 0.35 -12.83
C GLU A 193 5.80 1.05 -13.36
N PHE A 194 5.33 0.64 -14.55
CA PHE A 194 4.10 1.19 -15.11
C PHE A 194 2.88 0.67 -14.36
N ASP A 195 2.13 1.56 -13.73
CA ASP A 195 0.83 1.31 -13.11
C ASP A 195 -0.05 2.56 -13.28
N HIS A 196 -1.27 2.54 -12.74
CA HIS A 196 -2.22 3.64 -12.85
C HIS A 196 -2.49 4.09 -14.30
N ALA A 197 -2.80 3.12 -15.20
CA ALA A 197 -3.10 3.35 -16.61
C ALA A 197 -4.35 4.21 -16.86
N ASP A 198 -5.08 4.59 -15.83
CA ASP A 198 -6.17 5.57 -15.84
C ASP A 198 -5.68 7.01 -15.70
N ILE A 199 -4.43 7.22 -15.28
CA ILE A 199 -3.82 8.54 -15.04
C ILE A 199 -2.62 8.75 -15.97
N PHE A 200 -1.72 7.76 -16.07
CA PHE A 200 -0.49 7.84 -16.85
C PHE A 200 -0.62 7.12 -18.19
N SER A 201 -0.16 7.76 -19.26
CA SER A 201 -0.13 7.16 -20.60
C SER A 201 1.03 6.20 -20.80
N ASP A 202 2.15 6.43 -20.11
CA ASP A 202 3.39 5.70 -20.26
C ASP A 202 4.30 5.78 -19.02
N LEU A 203 5.36 4.98 -19.01
CA LEU A 203 6.33 4.91 -17.93
C LEU A 203 7.14 6.21 -17.77
N GLU A 204 7.38 6.97 -18.86
CA GLU A 204 8.19 8.18 -18.79
C GLU A 204 7.46 9.29 -18.01
N GLN A 205 6.13 9.37 -18.11
CA GLN A 205 5.35 10.28 -17.25
C GLN A 205 5.51 9.92 -15.78
N ILE A 206 5.49 8.63 -15.45
CA ILE A 206 5.73 8.17 -14.07
C ILE A 206 7.14 8.56 -13.61
N LYS A 207 8.16 8.32 -14.43
CA LYS A 207 9.54 8.72 -14.12
C LYS A 207 9.65 10.23 -13.89
N GLN A 208 8.92 11.04 -14.66
CA GLN A 208 8.97 12.50 -14.50
C GLN A 208 8.43 12.92 -13.13
N VAL A 209 7.29 12.39 -12.69
CA VAL A 209 6.77 12.71 -11.35
C VAL A 209 7.70 12.25 -10.21
N PHE A 210 8.44 11.14 -10.40
CA PHE A 210 9.47 10.75 -9.43
C PHE A 210 10.70 11.69 -9.45
N ARG A 211 11.12 12.21 -10.61
CA ARG A 211 12.17 13.26 -10.67
C ARG A 211 11.75 14.51 -9.90
N ASP A 212 10.49 14.95 -10.09
CA ASP A 212 9.94 16.10 -9.38
C ASP A 212 9.91 15.86 -7.86
N TYR A 213 9.48 14.68 -7.43
CA TYR A 213 9.51 14.28 -6.01
C TYR A 213 10.92 14.28 -5.43
N ILE A 214 11.90 13.69 -6.12
CA ILE A 214 13.29 13.62 -5.67
C ILE A 214 13.86 15.03 -5.45
N GLY A 215 13.48 15.99 -6.30
CA GLY A 215 13.87 17.39 -6.17
C GLY A 215 13.34 18.09 -4.91
N LEU A 216 12.35 17.52 -4.22
CA LEU A 216 11.79 18.06 -2.97
C LEU A 216 12.47 17.55 -1.71
N ILE A 217 13.30 16.51 -1.81
CA ILE A 217 14.05 15.99 -0.67
C ILE A 217 15.10 17.03 -0.29
N LYS A 218 15.17 17.35 0.99
CA LYS A 218 16.13 18.36 1.48
C LYS A 218 17.58 17.98 1.14
N PRO A 219 18.44 18.94 0.80
CA PRO A 219 19.85 18.64 0.44
C PRO A 219 20.64 17.87 1.51
N ASN A 220 20.30 18.05 2.80
CA ASN A 220 20.85 17.31 3.94
C ASN A 220 20.06 16.05 4.27
N GLY A 221 19.05 15.71 3.48
CA GLY A 221 18.27 14.49 3.60
C GLY A 221 18.96 13.27 3.01
N VAL A 222 18.37 12.10 3.21
CA VAL A 222 18.83 10.82 2.64
C VAL A 222 17.69 10.09 1.93
N MET A 223 18.00 9.46 0.81
CA MET A 223 17.07 8.61 0.10
C MET A 223 17.66 7.21 -0.09
N LEU A 224 16.96 6.18 0.41
CA LEU A 224 17.27 4.78 0.20
C LEU A 224 16.59 4.33 -1.09
N VAL A 225 17.33 3.76 -2.03
CA VAL A 225 16.80 3.36 -3.34
C VAL A 225 17.20 1.94 -3.71
N LYS A 226 16.31 1.21 -4.36
CA LYS A 226 16.62 -0.15 -4.82
C LYS A 226 17.72 -0.14 -5.89
N SER A 227 18.77 -0.94 -5.71
CA SER A 227 20.00 -0.90 -6.52
C SER A 227 19.83 -1.45 -7.93
N ASP A 228 19.02 -2.50 -8.11
CA ASP A 228 18.86 -3.23 -9.37
C ASP A 228 17.73 -2.69 -10.28
N ASP A 229 16.97 -1.67 -9.83
CA ASP A 229 15.91 -1.05 -10.62
C ASP A 229 16.49 -0.01 -11.61
N LYS A 230 16.38 -0.32 -12.91
CA LYS A 230 16.89 0.56 -13.99
C LYS A 230 16.19 1.91 -14.05
N ASN A 231 14.89 1.96 -13.75
CA ASN A 231 14.10 3.19 -13.79
C ASN A 231 14.48 4.11 -12.64
N ILE A 232 14.73 3.53 -11.45
CA ILE A 232 15.26 4.27 -10.31
C ILE A 232 16.63 4.88 -10.64
N ARG A 233 17.56 4.08 -11.22
CA ARG A 233 18.89 4.59 -11.61
C ARG A 233 18.84 5.77 -12.58
N GLU A 234 17.80 5.87 -13.40
CA GLU A 234 17.63 7.01 -14.29
C GLU A 234 17.14 8.26 -13.55
N VAL A 235 16.11 8.12 -12.69
CA VAL A 235 15.47 9.29 -12.05
C VAL A 235 16.32 9.91 -10.93
N ILE A 236 17.17 9.14 -10.25
CA ILE A 236 18.02 9.64 -9.17
C ILE A 236 19.22 10.48 -9.64
N LYS A 237 19.50 10.55 -10.95
CA LYS A 237 20.63 11.35 -11.50
C LYS A 237 20.51 12.85 -11.20
N SER A 238 19.29 13.32 -10.94
CA SER A 238 18.99 14.72 -10.60
C SER A 238 18.91 14.99 -9.09
N ALA A 239 19.16 13.99 -8.25
CA ALA A 239 19.05 14.13 -6.81
C ALA A 239 20.10 15.10 -6.23
N SER A 240 19.66 15.99 -5.36
CA SER A 240 20.53 16.90 -4.59
C SER A 240 20.81 16.40 -3.18
N CYS A 241 20.05 15.40 -2.71
CA CYS A 241 20.21 14.75 -1.43
C CYS A 241 21.20 13.56 -1.49
N LYS A 242 21.58 13.03 -0.34
CA LYS A 242 22.37 11.81 -0.26
C LYS A 242 21.55 10.63 -0.76
N ILE A 243 22.06 9.85 -1.72
CA ILE A 243 21.49 8.59 -2.18
C ILE A 243 22.27 7.43 -1.58
N GLU A 244 21.57 6.46 -1.02
CA GLU A 244 22.13 5.16 -0.60
C GLU A 244 21.35 4.04 -1.27
N THR A 245 22.05 3.09 -1.87
CA THR A 245 21.41 1.96 -2.59
C THR A 245 21.26 0.74 -1.69
N TYR A 246 20.17 -0.03 -1.87
CA TYR A 246 19.95 -1.27 -1.14
C TYR A 246 19.53 -2.41 -2.07
N GLY A 247 19.81 -3.64 -1.69
CA GLY A 247 19.39 -4.84 -2.41
C GLY A 247 20.34 -6.02 -2.30
N TYR A 248 20.15 -6.99 -3.19
CA TYR A 248 21.02 -8.19 -3.30
C TYR A 248 22.20 -7.99 -4.25
N ASP A 249 22.15 -6.95 -5.08
CA ASP A 249 23.17 -6.60 -6.04
C ASP A 249 24.52 -6.31 -5.31
N GLU A 250 25.63 -6.78 -5.87
CA GLU A 250 26.98 -6.52 -5.34
C GLU A 250 27.32 -5.02 -5.29
N ALA A 251 26.69 -4.23 -6.16
CA ALA A 251 26.83 -2.77 -6.18
C ALA A 251 25.99 -2.05 -5.13
N ALA A 252 25.09 -2.73 -4.42
CA ALA A 252 24.30 -2.11 -3.36
C ALA A 252 25.17 -1.72 -2.17
N GLU A 253 25.03 -0.47 -1.69
CA GLU A 253 25.72 -0.02 -0.49
C GLU A 253 25.21 -0.74 0.77
N TRP A 254 23.87 -0.86 0.90
CA TRP A 254 23.19 -1.71 1.87
C TRP A 254 22.91 -3.07 1.22
N ARG A 255 23.92 -3.95 1.26
CA ARG A 255 23.87 -5.24 0.58
C ARG A 255 23.32 -6.32 1.49
N ILE A 256 22.32 -7.05 0.99
CA ILE A 256 21.80 -8.27 1.60
C ILE A 256 22.76 -9.43 1.19
N GLU A 257 23.57 -9.90 2.15
CA GLU A 257 24.58 -10.91 1.89
C GLU A 257 24.05 -12.33 1.90
N SER A 258 23.02 -12.59 2.74
CA SER A 258 22.38 -13.89 2.85
C SER A 258 20.90 -13.75 3.19
N TYR A 259 20.11 -14.74 2.80
CA TYR A 259 18.72 -14.88 3.19
C TYR A 259 18.31 -16.34 3.26
N ARG A 260 17.65 -16.72 4.34
CA ARG A 260 16.92 -17.98 4.49
C ARG A 260 15.62 -17.75 5.25
N PHE A 261 14.62 -18.60 4.99
CA PHE A 261 13.38 -18.62 5.77
C PHE A 261 13.36 -19.86 6.65
N GLU A 262 13.22 -19.69 7.96
CA GLU A 262 13.24 -20.77 8.93
C GLU A 262 12.38 -20.40 10.14
N LYS A 263 11.56 -21.36 10.63
CA LYS A 263 10.74 -21.22 11.85
C LYS A 263 9.85 -19.98 11.88
N GLY A 264 9.31 -19.58 10.72
CA GLY A 264 8.40 -18.42 10.60
C GLY A 264 9.10 -17.07 10.44
N PHE A 265 10.45 -17.05 10.37
CA PHE A 265 11.24 -15.83 10.22
C PHE A 265 12.11 -15.87 8.95
N GLY A 266 12.20 -14.73 8.30
CA GLY A 266 13.26 -14.47 7.33
C GLY A 266 14.54 -14.05 8.05
N HIS A 267 15.59 -14.86 7.97
CA HIS A 267 16.90 -14.54 8.50
C HIS A 267 17.77 -13.96 7.39
N PHE A 268 18.38 -12.80 7.61
CA PHE A 268 19.25 -12.18 6.62
C PHE A 268 20.41 -11.42 7.26
N SER A 269 21.53 -11.35 6.53
CA SER A 269 22.70 -10.56 6.91
C SER A 269 22.75 -9.29 6.06
N LEU A 270 23.10 -8.17 6.66
CA LEU A 270 23.19 -6.87 5.99
C LEU A 270 24.57 -6.27 6.18
N ALA A 271 25.17 -5.82 5.08
CA ALA A 271 26.41 -5.05 5.07
C ALA A 271 26.16 -3.63 4.53
N PHE A 272 26.95 -2.67 4.98
CA PHE A 272 27.01 -1.32 4.41
C PHE A 272 28.43 -1.04 3.93
N GLN A 273 28.58 -0.77 2.62
CA GLN A 273 29.89 -0.54 1.98
C GLN A 273 30.90 -1.66 2.33
N ASN A 274 30.44 -2.92 2.18
CA ASN A 274 31.18 -4.15 2.50
C ASN A 274 31.55 -4.35 3.98
N GLN A 275 31.05 -3.53 4.89
CA GLN A 275 31.20 -3.75 6.33
C GLN A 275 29.92 -4.39 6.89
N HIS A 276 30.04 -5.55 7.52
CA HIS A 276 28.92 -6.22 8.16
C HIS A 276 28.26 -5.32 9.22
N ARG A 277 26.94 -5.16 9.14
CA ARG A 277 26.12 -4.33 10.05
C ARG A 277 25.26 -5.15 10.98
N GLY A 278 25.05 -6.41 10.67
CA GLY A 278 24.38 -7.37 11.54
C GLY A 278 23.56 -8.41 10.83
N ASP A 279 23.15 -9.38 11.62
CA ASP A 279 22.18 -10.40 11.26
C ASP A 279 20.83 -10.03 11.84
N PHE A 280 19.77 -10.20 11.07
CA PHE A 280 18.42 -9.78 11.39
C PHE A 280 17.43 -10.92 11.23
N GLU A 281 16.37 -10.88 12.03
CA GLU A 281 15.22 -11.77 11.98
C GLU A 281 13.95 -10.97 11.66
N LEU A 282 13.34 -11.23 10.53
CA LEU A 282 12.14 -10.55 10.05
C LEU A 282 10.92 -11.47 10.14
N ALA A 283 9.89 -11.07 10.86
CA ALA A 283 8.63 -11.82 10.98
C ALA A 283 7.76 -11.73 9.71
N MET A 284 8.35 -11.89 8.53
CA MET A 284 7.70 -11.86 7.22
C MET A 284 8.36 -12.85 6.25
N ILE A 285 7.59 -13.30 5.27
CA ILE A 285 8.07 -14.20 4.20
C ILE A 285 8.43 -13.43 2.93
N GLY A 286 9.39 -13.96 2.16
CA GLY A 286 9.73 -13.51 0.81
C GLY A 286 10.91 -12.55 0.73
N ARG A 287 11.68 -12.73 -0.35
CA ARG A 287 12.87 -11.92 -0.64
C ARG A 287 12.57 -10.43 -0.75
N HIS A 288 11.44 -10.08 -1.35
CA HIS A 288 11.02 -8.68 -1.50
C HIS A 288 10.75 -8.00 -0.15
N ASN A 289 10.27 -8.74 0.88
CA ASN A 289 10.10 -8.20 2.22
C ASN A 289 11.44 -8.03 2.94
N VAL A 290 12.44 -8.87 2.65
CA VAL A 290 13.82 -8.66 3.12
C VAL A 290 14.44 -7.42 2.46
N GLU A 291 14.18 -7.16 1.16
CA GLU A 291 14.58 -5.90 0.51
C GLU A 291 13.94 -4.69 1.18
N ASN A 292 12.63 -4.76 1.46
CA ASN A 292 11.93 -3.70 2.22
C ASN A 292 12.56 -3.50 3.61
N ALA A 293 12.91 -4.58 4.30
CA ALA A 293 13.55 -4.52 5.61
C ALA A 293 14.98 -3.95 5.54
N ALA A 294 15.75 -4.27 4.49
CA ALA A 294 17.08 -3.70 4.27
C ALA A 294 17.01 -2.18 4.06
N ALA A 295 16.02 -1.70 3.29
CA ALA A 295 15.77 -0.27 3.13
C ALA A 295 15.40 0.40 4.46
N VAL A 296 14.51 -0.22 5.24
CA VAL A 296 14.14 0.28 6.58
C VAL A 296 15.34 0.29 7.51
N ALA A 297 16.16 -0.78 7.53
CA ALA A 297 17.37 -0.83 8.35
C ALA A 297 18.35 0.28 7.97
N GLY A 298 18.64 0.44 6.67
CA GLY A 298 19.50 1.51 6.17
C GLY A 298 19.03 2.89 6.61
N LEU A 299 17.72 3.17 6.46
CA LEU A 299 17.16 4.44 6.92
C LEU A 299 17.27 4.57 8.45
N CYS A 300 16.92 3.54 9.21
CA CYS A 300 17.01 3.56 10.69
C CYS A 300 18.44 3.77 11.20
N PHE A 301 19.45 3.18 10.56
CA PHE A 301 20.87 3.49 10.88
C PHE A 301 21.22 4.96 10.63
N ASN A 302 20.73 5.56 9.52
CA ASN A 302 20.89 7.01 9.26
C ASN A 302 20.16 7.88 10.30
N LEU A 303 19.09 7.37 10.92
CA LEU A 303 18.37 8.03 12.01
C LEU A 303 19.01 7.77 13.39
N GLY A 304 20.12 7.02 13.46
CA GLY A 304 20.87 6.75 14.68
C GLY A 304 20.35 5.60 15.55
N LEU A 305 19.51 4.71 14.98
CA LEU A 305 19.08 3.51 15.68
C LEU A 305 20.21 2.47 15.69
N THR A 306 20.27 1.69 16.75
CA THR A 306 21.18 0.55 16.88
C THR A 306 20.63 -0.69 16.14
N LYS A 307 21.54 -1.63 15.83
CA LYS A 307 21.18 -2.92 15.24
C LYS A 307 20.11 -3.67 16.08
N ASP A 308 20.24 -3.63 17.39
CA ASP A 308 19.34 -4.37 18.28
C ASP A 308 17.96 -3.73 18.35
N GLU A 309 17.84 -2.40 18.34
CA GLU A 309 16.56 -1.69 18.22
C GLU A 309 15.85 -2.04 16.90
N ILE A 310 16.58 -2.07 15.79
CA ILE A 310 16.04 -2.42 14.46
C ILE A 310 15.57 -3.88 14.45
N ASN A 311 16.41 -4.80 14.95
CA ASN A 311 16.07 -6.23 14.95
C ASN A 311 14.88 -6.55 15.86
N GLU A 312 14.73 -5.89 16.99
CA GLU A 312 13.55 -6.04 17.85
C GLU A 312 12.27 -5.60 17.12
N GLY A 313 12.33 -4.48 16.40
CA GLY A 313 11.21 -4.06 15.55
C GLY A 313 10.86 -5.09 14.47
N PHE A 314 11.86 -5.66 13.80
CA PHE A 314 11.63 -6.69 12.76
C PHE A 314 11.05 -7.98 13.33
N ARG A 315 11.52 -8.45 14.46
CA ARG A 315 11.04 -9.68 15.13
C ARG A 315 9.61 -9.57 15.65
N THR A 316 9.23 -8.39 16.11
CA THR A 316 7.93 -8.14 16.75
C THR A 316 6.89 -7.56 15.80
N PHE A 317 7.23 -7.38 14.53
CA PHE A 317 6.30 -6.89 13.52
C PHE A 317 5.22 -7.94 13.21
N LYS A 318 3.96 -7.57 13.39
CA LYS A 318 2.80 -8.46 13.19
C LYS A 318 2.22 -8.42 11.78
N GLY A 319 2.81 -7.57 10.91
CA GLY A 319 2.35 -7.38 9.55
C GLY A 319 1.19 -6.40 9.39
N VAL A 320 0.69 -6.35 8.18
CA VAL A 320 -0.43 -5.50 7.74
C VAL A 320 -1.55 -6.40 7.23
N LYS A 321 -2.81 -6.05 7.50
CA LYS A 321 -3.94 -6.79 6.93
C LYS A 321 -3.85 -6.77 5.40
N ARG A 322 -4.19 -7.90 4.79
CA ARG A 322 -4.18 -8.09 3.34
C ARG A 322 -2.78 -7.95 2.70
N ARG A 323 -1.71 -8.24 3.45
CA ARG A 323 -0.33 -8.36 2.96
C ARG A 323 0.22 -9.70 3.45
N GLN A 324 0.07 -10.75 2.66
CA GLN A 324 0.39 -12.14 3.01
C GLN A 324 -0.24 -12.55 4.36
N GLU A 325 -1.47 -12.06 4.59
CA GLU A 325 -2.19 -12.28 5.83
C GLU A 325 -2.79 -13.68 5.87
N ILE A 326 -2.38 -14.50 6.84
CA ILE A 326 -3.08 -15.74 7.14
C ILE A 326 -4.43 -15.38 7.76
N VAL A 327 -5.51 -15.58 7.01
CA VAL A 327 -6.88 -15.30 7.45
C VAL A 327 -7.40 -16.43 8.35
N GLY A 328 -6.98 -17.65 8.07
CA GLY A 328 -7.34 -18.82 8.87
C GLY A 328 -6.84 -20.13 8.29
N GLU A 329 -7.01 -21.19 9.08
CA GLU A 329 -6.74 -22.57 8.67
C GLU A 329 -7.93 -23.44 9.05
N LYS A 330 -8.36 -24.31 8.14
CA LYS A 330 -9.43 -25.29 8.39
C LYS A 330 -9.20 -26.58 7.60
N LYS A 331 -9.38 -27.72 8.23
CA LYS A 331 -9.11 -29.06 7.65
C LYS A 331 -7.69 -29.21 7.05
N GLY A 332 -6.70 -28.50 7.63
CA GLY A 332 -5.33 -28.51 7.12
C GLY A 332 -5.13 -27.70 5.82
N ILE A 333 -6.05 -26.80 5.48
CA ILE A 333 -5.98 -25.89 4.36
C ILE A 333 -5.79 -24.48 4.90
N THR A 334 -4.70 -23.81 4.51
CA THR A 334 -4.39 -22.44 4.91
C THR A 334 -4.96 -21.46 3.88
N VAL A 335 -5.64 -20.40 4.35
CA VAL A 335 -6.16 -19.31 3.49
C VAL A 335 -5.38 -18.04 3.76
N ILE A 336 -4.78 -17.48 2.72
CA ILE A 336 -3.96 -16.26 2.76
C ILE A 336 -4.62 -15.17 1.93
N ASP A 337 -4.70 -13.95 2.48
CA ASP A 337 -5.16 -12.73 1.77
C ASP A 337 -3.97 -11.86 1.40
N ASP A 338 -3.91 -11.44 0.14
CA ASP A 338 -2.89 -10.50 -0.35
C ASP A 338 -3.50 -9.45 -1.29
N PHE A 339 -2.93 -8.27 -1.27
CA PHE A 339 -3.36 -7.14 -2.09
C PHE A 339 -2.70 -7.13 -3.49
N ALA A 340 -1.82 -8.09 -3.81
CA ALA A 340 -1.12 -8.16 -5.08
C ALA A 340 -2.10 -8.12 -6.27
N HIS A 341 -1.83 -7.24 -7.22
CA HIS A 341 -2.66 -7.06 -8.41
C HIS A 341 -1.85 -6.65 -9.66
N HIS A 342 -0.57 -6.33 -9.50
CA HIS A 342 0.39 -6.09 -10.57
C HIS A 342 1.19 -7.39 -10.85
N PRO A 343 1.57 -7.70 -12.10
CA PRO A 343 2.29 -8.93 -12.43
C PRO A 343 3.52 -9.19 -11.57
N THR A 344 4.37 -8.18 -11.37
CA THR A 344 5.56 -8.27 -10.49
C THR A 344 5.18 -8.63 -9.05
N ALA A 345 4.17 -7.96 -8.48
CA ALA A 345 3.73 -8.22 -7.11
C ALA A 345 3.13 -9.63 -6.96
N ILE A 346 2.38 -10.10 -7.95
CA ILE A 346 1.79 -11.44 -8.00
C ILE A 346 2.90 -12.50 -8.00
N ASP A 347 3.88 -12.38 -8.91
CA ASP A 347 5.00 -13.32 -9.00
C ASP A 347 5.79 -13.41 -7.69
N LEU A 348 6.12 -12.25 -7.10
CA LEU A 348 6.85 -12.18 -5.83
C LEU A 348 6.06 -12.75 -4.66
N THR A 349 4.75 -12.54 -4.63
CA THR A 349 3.88 -13.05 -3.58
C THR A 349 3.74 -14.57 -3.68
N ILE A 350 3.50 -15.10 -4.89
CA ILE A 350 3.42 -16.55 -5.12
C ILE A 350 4.76 -17.22 -4.77
N ASP A 351 5.89 -16.66 -5.22
CA ASP A 351 7.24 -17.16 -4.90
C ASP A 351 7.49 -17.21 -3.38
N ALA A 352 7.11 -16.16 -2.67
CA ALA A 352 7.24 -16.08 -1.22
C ALA A 352 6.43 -17.17 -0.50
N VAL A 353 5.17 -17.35 -0.90
CA VAL A 353 4.29 -18.37 -0.32
C VAL A 353 4.78 -19.77 -0.66
N LYS A 354 5.21 -20.05 -1.90
CA LYS A 354 5.78 -21.35 -2.27
C LYS A 354 7.01 -21.71 -1.45
N LYS A 355 7.89 -20.74 -1.18
CA LYS A 355 9.10 -20.96 -0.37
C LYS A 355 8.81 -21.12 1.13
N ALA A 356 7.75 -20.48 1.62
CA ALA A 356 7.32 -20.63 3.00
C ALA A 356 6.59 -21.96 3.26
N TYR A 357 5.98 -22.53 2.23
CA TYR A 357 5.20 -23.77 2.26
C TYR A 357 5.71 -24.77 1.20
N PRO A 358 6.98 -25.24 1.29
CA PRO A 358 7.66 -25.99 0.22
C PRO A 358 6.99 -27.34 -0.13
N ASP A 359 6.37 -27.98 0.86
CA ASP A 359 5.71 -29.30 0.71
C ASP A 359 4.21 -29.18 0.39
N GLN A 360 3.70 -27.95 0.25
CA GLN A 360 2.28 -27.68 0.05
C GLN A 360 1.99 -27.19 -1.37
N LYS A 361 0.80 -27.49 -1.88
CA LYS A 361 0.33 -26.94 -3.16
C LYS A 361 -0.29 -25.58 -2.95
N VAL A 362 0.21 -24.58 -3.67
CA VAL A 362 -0.28 -23.19 -3.65
C VAL A 362 -1.26 -22.98 -4.79
N TRP A 363 -2.49 -22.63 -4.46
CA TRP A 363 -3.53 -22.24 -5.40
C TRP A 363 -3.67 -20.72 -5.37
N ALA A 364 -3.41 -20.06 -6.49
CA ALA A 364 -3.57 -18.62 -6.66
C ALA A 364 -4.98 -18.29 -7.15
N VAL A 365 -5.75 -17.57 -6.36
CA VAL A 365 -7.11 -17.12 -6.70
C VAL A 365 -7.08 -15.61 -6.91
N PHE A 366 -7.38 -15.14 -8.12
CA PHE A 366 -7.16 -13.76 -8.51
C PHE A 366 -8.43 -13.06 -8.99
N GLU A 367 -8.67 -11.84 -8.48
CA GLU A 367 -9.69 -10.92 -8.97
C GLU A 367 -9.03 -9.75 -9.71
N PRO A 368 -9.17 -9.62 -11.03
CA PRO A 368 -8.77 -8.41 -11.74
C PRO A 368 -9.68 -7.24 -11.36
N ARG A 369 -9.19 -6.31 -10.51
CA ARG A 369 -10.03 -5.26 -9.90
C ARG A 369 -9.46 -3.85 -10.00
N SER A 370 -8.14 -3.68 -9.93
CA SER A 370 -7.51 -2.35 -10.04
C SER A 370 -7.77 -1.71 -11.40
N ALA A 371 -7.60 -0.40 -11.51
CA ALA A 371 -7.77 0.31 -12.78
C ALA A 371 -6.92 -0.29 -13.89
N THR A 372 -5.68 -0.71 -13.59
CA THR A 372 -4.74 -1.29 -14.56
C THR A 372 -4.99 -2.78 -14.79
N SER A 373 -5.18 -3.59 -13.72
CA SER A 373 -5.30 -5.06 -13.84
C SER A 373 -6.55 -5.52 -14.61
N ARG A 374 -7.55 -4.66 -14.78
CA ARG A 374 -8.74 -4.94 -15.61
C ARG A 374 -8.54 -4.64 -17.09
N ARG A 375 -7.39 -4.05 -17.48
CA ARG A 375 -7.10 -3.66 -18.86
C ARG A 375 -6.09 -4.59 -19.53
N LYS A 376 -6.04 -4.54 -20.85
CA LYS A 376 -5.09 -5.32 -21.68
C LYS A 376 -3.62 -5.03 -21.40
N VAL A 377 -3.31 -3.95 -20.69
CA VAL A 377 -1.94 -3.52 -20.36
C VAL A 377 -1.06 -4.65 -19.81
N PHE A 378 -1.64 -5.57 -19.05
CA PHE A 378 -0.91 -6.69 -18.45
C PHE A 378 -1.23 -8.05 -19.08
N GLU A 379 -1.98 -8.08 -20.20
CA GLU A 379 -2.42 -9.33 -20.84
C GLU A 379 -1.25 -10.27 -21.15
N ASP A 380 -0.16 -9.72 -21.68
CA ASP A 380 1.05 -10.50 -22.01
C ASP A 380 1.93 -10.84 -20.79
N SER A 381 1.80 -10.09 -19.71
CA SER A 381 2.63 -10.24 -18.50
C SER A 381 2.03 -11.19 -17.47
N PHE A 382 0.70 -11.25 -17.38
CA PHE A 382 0.01 -12.09 -16.40
C PHE A 382 0.34 -13.58 -16.52
N PRO A 383 0.40 -14.21 -17.72
CA PRO A 383 0.65 -15.63 -17.79
C PRO A 383 1.90 -16.05 -17.03
N ASN A 384 3.03 -15.37 -17.27
CA ASN A 384 4.29 -15.66 -16.62
C ASN A 384 4.28 -15.42 -15.10
N SER A 385 3.52 -14.43 -14.62
CA SER A 385 3.48 -14.10 -13.20
C SER A 385 2.78 -15.13 -12.32
N PHE A 386 2.02 -16.04 -12.92
CA PHE A 386 1.29 -17.10 -12.20
C PHE A 386 1.94 -18.49 -12.27
N LEU A 387 2.95 -18.71 -13.10
CA LEU A 387 3.51 -20.05 -13.39
C LEU A 387 4.08 -20.78 -12.17
N LYS A 388 4.43 -20.06 -11.11
CA LYS A 388 4.92 -20.68 -9.87
C LYS A 388 3.81 -21.31 -9.02
N ALA A 389 2.54 -20.95 -9.25
CA ALA A 389 1.41 -21.55 -8.56
C ALA A 389 1.10 -22.96 -9.09
N ASP A 390 0.66 -23.86 -8.22
CA ASP A 390 0.25 -25.22 -8.64
C ASP A 390 -1.12 -25.21 -9.31
N ARG A 391 -1.95 -24.22 -9.05
CA ARG A 391 -3.20 -23.94 -9.75
C ARG A 391 -3.54 -22.46 -9.68
N VAL A 392 -4.13 -21.94 -10.73
CA VAL A 392 -4.58 -20.55 -10.84
C VAL A 392 -6.08 -20.51 -11.09
N ILE A 393 -6.80 -19.64 -10.40
CA ILE A 393 -8.23 -19.43 -10.63
C ILE A 393 -8.46 -17.93 -10.83
N PHE A 394 -8.96 -17.56 -12.00
CA PHE A 394 -9.39 -16.20 -12.29
C PHE A 394 -10.90 -16.06 -12.08
N SER A 395 -11.30 -15.01 -11.35
CA SER A 395 -12.69 -14.55 -11.36
C SER A 395 -12.98 -13.64 -12.55
N LYS A 396 -14.24 -13.26 -12.74
CA LYS A 396 -14.60 -12.21 -13.71
C LYS A 396 -13.99 -10.87 -13.34
N LEU A 397 -13.88 -9.96 -14.31
CA LEU A 397 -13.51 -8.57 -14.09
C LEU A 397 -14.47 -7.89 -13.10
N PHE A 398 -13.92 -7.12 -12.19
CA PHE A 398 -14.72 -6.26 -11.32
C PHE A 398 -15.23 -5.04 -12.09
N ALA A 399 -16.55 -4.75 -12.03
CA ALA A 399 -17.18 -3.59 -12.67
C ALA A 399 -16.71 -3.37 -14.14
N PRO A 400 -16.87 -4.37 -15.04
CA PRO A 400 -16.40 -4.29 -16.42
C PRO A 400 -17.07 -3.14 -17.21
N GLU A 401 -18.29 -2.72 -16.82
CA GLU A 401 -19.01 -1.61 -17.43
C GLU A 401 -18.33 -0.25 -17.33
N LYS A 402 -17.34 -0.12 -16.43
CA LYS A 402 -16.54 1.10 -16.25
C LYS A 402 -15.35 1.20 -17.20
N ILE A 403 -15.15 0.20 -18.06
CA ILE A 403 -14.02 0.13 -19.00
C ILE A 403 -14.59 -0.20 -20.37
N LYS A 404 -14.09 0.48 -21.42
CA LYS A 404 -14.46 0.18 -22.79
C LYS A 404 -14.14 -1.27 -23.13
N GLU A 405 -14.99 -1.92 -23.87
CA GLU A 405 -14.88 -3.35 -24.16
C GLU A 405 -13.54 -3.71 -24.82
N GLU A 406 -13.09 -2.88 -25.76
CA GLU A 406 -11.83 -3.05 -26.48
C GLU A 406 -10.57 -2.90 -25.60
N GLU A 407 -10.69 -2.27 -24.41
CA GLU A 407 -9.59 -2.08 -23.45
C GLU A 407 -9.57 -3.17 -22.38
N ARG A 408 -10.62 -4.01 -22.26
CA ARG A 408 -10.75 -5.01 -21.19
C ARG A 408 -9.74 -6.15 -21.36
N LEU A 409 -9.20 -6.60 -20.23
CA LEU A 409 -8.39 -7.81 -20.17
C LEU A 409 -9.18 -9.01 -20.70
N ASN A 410 -8.60 -9.77 -21.61
CA ASN A 410 -9.12 -11.05 -22.09
C ASN A 410 -8.71 -12.17 -21.12
N ILE A 411 -9.53 -12.41 -20.08
CA ILE A 411 -9.21 -13.41 -19.04
C ILE A 411 -9.10 -14.82 -19.64
N GLU A 412 -9.97 -15.20 -20.57
CA GLU A 412 -9.93 -16.52 -21.19
C GLU A 412 -8.63 -16.71 -21.97
N GLY A 413 -8.16 -15.68 -22.67
CA GLY A 413 -6.85 -15.69 -23.35
C GLY A 413 -5.68 -15.82 -22.37
N VAL A 414 -5.71 -15.10 -21.25
CA VAL A 414 -4.68 -15.23 -20.21
C VAL A 414 -4.66 -16.63 -19.60
N VAL A 415 -5.83 -17.21 -19.30
CA VAL A 415 -5.95 -18.57 -18.77
C VAL A 415 -5.43 -19.59 -19.78
N ALA A 416 -5.77 -19.47 -21.06
CA ALA A 416 -5.26 -20.33 -22.13
C ALA A 416 -3.72 -20.24 -22.22
N SER A 417 -3.17 -19.04 -22.20
CA SER A 417 -1.70 -18.83 -22.24
C SER A 417 -0.98 -19.43 -21.04
N ILE A 418 -1.56 -19.37 -19.82
CA ILE A 418 -0.99 -20.06 -18.65
C ILE A 418 -0.94 -21.57 -18.89
N CYS A 419 -2.01 -22.17 -19.45
CA CYS A 419 -2.06 -23.60 -19.75
C CYS A 419 -1.07 -23.98 -20.86
N GLU A 420 -0.93 -23.18 -21.91
CA GLU A 420 0.07 -23.36 -22.98
C GLU A 420 1.51 -23.33 -22.45
N LEU A 421 1.78 -22.50 -21.44
CA LEU A 421 3.08 -22.44 -20.75
C LEU A 421 3.28 -23.57 -19.72
N GLY A 422 2.35 -24.54 -19.64
CA GLY A 422 2.44 -25.71 -18.77
C GLY A 422 1.87 -25.51 -17.35
N GLY A 423 1.25 -24.37 -17.06
CA GLY A 423 0.52 -24.14 -15.82
C GLY A 423 -0.86 -24.81 -15.80
N VAL A 424 -1.53 -24.79 -14.66
CA VAL A 424 -2.92 -25.24 -14.51
C VAL A 424 -3.77 -24.04 -14.14
N ALA A 425 -4.67 -23.62 -15.01
CA ALA A 425 -5.50 -22.43 -14.80
C ALA A 425 -6.97 -22.66 -15.17
N ASP A 426 -7.86 -22.03 -14.43
CA ASP A 426 -9.30 -22.08 -14.62
C ASP A 426 -9.89 -20.67 -14.62
N TYR A 427 -10.86 -20.38 -15.47
CA TYR A 427 -11.71 -19.20 -15.40
C TYR A 427 -13.04 -19.59 -14.76
N ILE A 428 -13.27 -19.12 -13.53
CA ILE A 428 -14.50 -19.35 -12.77
C ILE A 428 -15.10 -18.00 -12.41
N PRO A 429 -16.09 -17.47 -13.16
CA PRO A 429 -16.53 -16.09 -13.04
C PRO A 429 -17.09 -15.66 -11.69
N GLN A 430 -17.82 -16.55 -11.01
CA GLN A 430 -18.57 -16.20 -9.81
C GLN A 430 -17.87 -16.65 -8.53
N VAL A 431 -17.87 -15.79 -7.52
CA VAL A 431 -17.24 -16.07 -6.23
C VAL A 431 -17.75 -17.34 -5.57
N ASN A 432 -19.06 -17.60 -5.62
CA ASN A 432 -19.64 -18.79 -4.99
C ASN A 432 -19.20 -20.07 -5.70
N ASP A 433 -19.06 -20.03 -7.02
CA ASP A 433 -18.58 -21.18 -7.81
C ASP A 433 -17.08 -21.45 -7.54
N ILE A 434 -16.28 -20.40 -7.34
CA ILE A 434 -14.88 -20.52 -6.90
C ILE A 434 -14.82 -21.21 -5.54
N VAL A 435 -15.66 -20.78 -4.58
CA VAL A 435 -15.72 -21.37 -3.23
C VAL A 435 -16.09 -22.85 -3.32
N GLU A 436 -17.12 -23.21 -4.09
CA GLU A 436 -17.54 -24.60 -4.31
C GLU A 436 -16.41 -25.43 -4.94
N PHE A 437 -15.74 -24.88 -5.97
CA PHE A 437 -14.64 -25.54 -6.64
C PHE A 437 -13.47 -25.82 -5.67
N ILE A 438 -13.08 -24.82 -4.88
CA ILE A 438 -12.01 -24.97 -3.86
C ILE A 438 -12.41 -26.03 -2.83
N THR A 439 -13.62 -25.95 -2.28
CA THR A 439 -14.09 -26.87 -1.25
C THR A 439 -14.11 -28.33 -1.73
N LYS A 440 -14.47 -28.55 -3.00
CA LYS A 440 -14.56 -29.89 -3.61
C LYS A 440 -13.19 -30.49 -3.94
N ASN A 441 -12.23 -29.65 -4.36
CA ASN A 441 -10.99 -30.13 -5.03
C ASN A 441 -9.73 -29.91 -4.19
N SER A 442 -9.75 -29.02 -3.17
CA SER A 442 -8.62 -28.82 -2.28
C SER A 442 -8.50 -29.95 -1.23
N LYS A 443 -7.30 -30.15 -0.73
CA LYS A 443 -6.95 -31.18 0.24
C LYS A 443 -6.12 -30.60 1.37
N ALA A 444 -6.07 -31.29 2.50
CA ALA A 444 -5.13 -30.95 3.56
C ALA A 444 -3.71 -30.80 2.99
N GLY A 445 -3.00 -29.75 3.42
CA GLY A 445 -1.73 -29.34 2.84
C GLY A 445 -1.84 -28.44 1.60
N ASN A 446 -3.03 -27.91 1.28
CA ASN A 446 -3.12 -26.84 0.27
C ASN A 446 -3.07 -25.46 0.93
N VAL A 447 -2.47 -24.51 0.25
CA VAL A 447 -2.51 -23.08 0.56
C VAL A 447 -3.35 -22.39 -0.50
N ILE A 448 -4.40 -21.71 -0.08
CA ILE A 448 -5.25 -20.90 -0.96
C ILE A 448 -4.83 -19.45 -0.79
N LEU A 449 -4.07 -18.95 -1.77
CA LEU A 449 -3.62 -17.56 -1.84
C LEU A 449 -4.62 -16.74 -2.64
N VAL A 450 -5.39 -15.91 -1.97
CA VAL A 450 -6.37 -15.02 -2.58
C VAL A 450 -5.75 -13.65 -2.80
N MET A 451 -5.77 -13.16 -4.04
CA MET A 451 -5.16 -11.89 -4.44
C MET A 451 -6.19 -10.97 -5.07
N SER A 452 -6.40 -9.80 -4.46
CA SER A 452 -7.30 -8.76 -4.96
C SER A 452 -7.00 -7.40 -4.33
N SER A 453 -7.15 -6.31 -5.08
CA SER A 453 -7.10 -4.94 -4.55
C SER A 453 -8.40 -4.53 -3.84
N GLY A 454 -9.39 -5.42 -3.72
CA GLY A 454 -10.69 -5.16 -3.06
C GLY A 454 -11.16 -6.31 -2.17
N GLY A 455 -12.40 -6.24 -1.73
CA GLY A 455 -12.97 -7.22 -0.78
C GLY A 455 -13.33 -8.58 -1.36
N PHE A 456 -13.23 -8.76 -2.68
CA PHE A 456 -13.51 -10.01 -3.42
C PHE A 456 -14.77 -10.77 -2.95
N GLY A 457 -15.85 -10.02 -2.70
CA GLY A 457 -17.12 -10.60 -2.25
C GLY A 457 -17.07 -11.40 -0.94
N GLY A 458 -16.06 -11.18 -0.09
CA GLY A 458 -15.86 -11.89 1.17
C GLY A 458 -15.40 -13.34 0.99
N ILE A 459 -14.73 -13.64 -0.13
CA ILE A 459 -14.34 -15.00 -0.52
C ILE A 459 -13.55 -15.76 0.56
N HIS A 460 -12.67 -15.08 1.30
CA HIS A 460 -11.87 -15.69 2.36
C HIS A 460 -12.73 -16.36 3.44
N GLN A 461 -13.70 -15.59 3.96
CA GLN A 461 -14.63 -16.09 4.98
C GLN A 461 -15.50 -17.21 4.42
N LYS A 462 -16.02 -17.04 3.20
CA LYS A 462 -16.82 -18.08 2.53
C LYS A 462 -16.04 -19.39 2.33
N ILE A 463 -14.77 -19.33 1.95
CA ILE A 463 -13.92 -20.53 1.85
C ILE A 463 -13.81 -21.19 3.22
N LEU A 464 -13.44 -20.45 4.26
CA LEU A 464 -13.28 -21.00 5.61
C LEU A 464 -14.59 -21.57 6.19
N GLU A 465 -15.74 -20.98 5.90
CA GLU A 465 -17.05 -21.49 6.34
C GLU A 465 -17.40 -22.81 5.66
N ASN A 466 -17.10 -22.96 4.37
CA ASN A 466 -17.48 -24.12 3.56
C ASN A 466 -16.44 -25.28 3.60
N LEU A 467 -15.19 -25.04 3.99
CA LEU A 467 -14.24 -26.09 4.30
C LEU A 467 -14.67 -26.85 5.55
#